data_796119b5e2f8d1d41defb5eb1184de63
#
_entry.id   796119b5e2f8d1d41defb5eb1184de63
#
_cell.length_a   1.000
_cell.length_b   1.000
_cell.length_c   1.000
_cell.angle_alpha   90.00
_cell.angle_beta   90.00
_cell.angle_gamma   90.00
#
_symmetry.space_group_name_H-M   'P 1'
#
loop_
_entity.id
_entity.type
_entity.pdbx_description
1 polymer ?
#
loop_
_entity_poly.entity_id
_entity_poly.type
_entity_poly.pdbx_seq_one_letter_code
_entity_poly.pdbx_strand_id
1 'polypeptide(L)'
;MYKRQILATGLSPVISLCILSIYKFRKKNSFHIVRARHEGRTFGGILSIGVQSLITELSSGIVVLAFNIIILGLAGNTGVAAYAVIANTSIVAVSIFTGIAQGGQPLISAAHGIGNKDRLRAVLRYSIISQLVIALMVYLAIAFFTTPIAAIFNSEHIDSLQRMAEDGMKIYFTGLFFSGFNII
;
A
#
# COMPACT_ATOMS: atom_id res chain seq x y z
N MET A 1 11.25 -22.75 -6.73
CA MET A 1 10.41 -21.54 -6.82
C MET A 1 11.08 -20.28 -6.23
N TYR A 2 11.66 -20.32 -5.07
CA TYR A 2 12.24 -19.14 -4.38
C TYR A 2 13.31 -18.35 -5.16
N LYS A 3 14.19 -19.03 -5.92
CA LYS A 3 15.26 -18.33 -6.67
C LYS A 3 14.72 -17.34 -7.72
N ARG A 4 13.59 -17.66 -8.38
CA ARG A 4 12.96 -16.76 -9.37
C ARG A 4 12.30 -15.55 -8.73
N GLN A 5 11.69 -15.72 -7.56
CA GLN A 5 11.09 -14.62 -6.79
C GLN A 5 12.16 -13.65 -6.27
N ILE A 6 13.26 -14.16 -5.73
CA ILE A 6 14.38 -13.35 -5.26
C ILE A 6 14.98 -12.53 -6.40
N LEU A 7 15.17 -13.14 -7.57
CA LEU A 7 15.64 -12.45 -8.77
C LEU A 7 14.66 -11.37 -9.23
N ALA A 8 13.36 -11.65 -9.27
CA ALA A 8 12.35 -10.68 -9.66
C ALA A 8 12.31 -9.47 -8.71
N THR A 9 12.35 -9.73 -7.40
CA THR A 9 12.38 -8.67 -6.39
C THR A 9 13.65 -7.83 -6.45
N GLY A 10 14.81 -8.46 -6.72
CA GLY A 10 16.08 -7.76 -6.89
C GLY A 10 16.20 -6.97 -8.20
N LEU A 11 15.58 -7.44 -9.28
CA LEU A 11 15.59 -6.77 -10.58
C LEU A 11 14.65 -5.55 -10.64
N SER A 12 13.55 -5.56 -9.89
CA SER A 12 12.56 -4.47 -9.90
C SER A 12 13.17 -3.09 -9.59
N PRO A 13 13.94 -2.88 -8.51
CA PRO A 13 14.58 -1.58 -8.26
C PRO A 13 15.63 -1.21 -9.30
N VAL A 14 16.33 -2.18 -9.89
CA VAL A 14 17.31 -1.92 -10.95
C VAL A 14 16.62 -1.41 -12.21
N ILE A 15 15.52 -2.03 -12.61
CA ILE A 15 14.71 -1.57 -13.76
C ILE A 15 14.17 -0.16 -13.50
N SER A 16 13.65 0.09 -12.30
CA SER A 16 13.17 1.42 -11.91
C SER A 16 14.26 2.48 -11.98
N LEU A 17 15.47 2.17 -11.50
CA LEU A 17 16.63 3.05 -11.59
C LEU A 17 17.04 3.31 -13.05
N CYS A 18 17.00 2.29 -13.92
CA CYS A 18 17.30 2.47 -15.34
C CYS A 18 16.29 3.42 -16.00
N ILE A 19 14.98 3.23 -15.74
CA ILE A 19 13.93 4.10 -16.28
C ILE A 19 14.11 5.54 -15.80
N LEU A 20 14.34 5.76 -14.51
CA LEU A 20 14.59 7.08 -13.94
C LEU A 20 15.86 7.72 -14.53
N SER A 21 16.90 6.93 -14.75
CA SER A 21 18.14 7.40 -15.40
C SER A 21 17.90 7.88 -16.84
N ILE A 22 17.07 7.17 -17.61
CA ILE A 22 16.70 7.60 -18.97
C ILE A 22 15.97 8.96 -18.93
N TYR A 23 15.08 9.18 -17.99
CA TYR A 23 14.41 10.46 -17.81
C TYR A 23 15.39 11.58 -17.45
N LYS A 24 16.39 11.30 -16.62
CA LYS A 24 17.46 12.24 -16.27
C LYS A 24 18.29 12.64 -17.50
N PHE A 25 18.70 11.65 -18.32
CA PHE A 25 19.49 11.90 -19.53
C PHE A 25 18.72 12.69 -20.59
N ARG A 26 17.40 12.51 -20.67
CA ARG A 26 16.52 13.25 -21.61
C ARG A 26 16.27 14.71 -21.19
N LYS A 27 16.87 15.21 -20.11
CA LYS A 27 16.72 16.59 -19.58
C LYS A 27 15.25 17.04 -19.42
N LYS A 28 14.33 16.10 -19.26
CA LYS A 28 12.89 16.39 -19.08
C LYS A 28 12.51 16.55 -17.60
N ASN A 29 13.46 16.47 -16.69
CA ASN A 29 13.26 16.64 -15.27
C ASN A 29 13.81 17.98 -14.78
N SER A 30 13.17 18.54 -13.78
CA SER A 30 13.62 19.77 -13.10
C SER A 30 14.67 19.50 -12.01
N PHE A 31 15.09 18.24 -11.83
CA PHE A 31 16.05 17.86 -10.80
C PHE A 31 17.48 17.98 -11.29
N HIS A 32 18.24 18.86 -10.65
CA HIS A 32 19.67 19.02 -10.89
C HIS A 32 20.44 18.56 -9.66
N ILE A 33 21.53 17.83 -9.88
CA ILE A 33 22.47 17.49 -8.82
C ILE A 33 23.27 18.77 -8.52
N VAL A 34 22.96 19.37 -7.37
CA VAL A 34 23.69 20.55 -6.86
C VAL A 34 24.55 20.12 -5.68
N ARG A 35 25.74 20.77 -5.59
CA ARG A 35 26.61 20.59 -4.43
C ARG A 35 26.01 21.42 -3.28
N ALA A 36 25.16 20.80 -2.47
CA ALA A 36 24.56 21.48 -1.32
C ALA A 36 25.53 21.50 -0.13
N ARG A 37 25.57 22.63 0.58
CA ARG A 37 26.23 22.72 1.88
C ARG A 37 25.36 21.96 2.90
N HIS A 38 25.97 21.07 3.66
CA HIS A 38 25.24 20.28 4.66
C HIS A 38 24.81 21.18 5.80
N GLU A 39 23.52 21.47 5.89
CA GLU A 39 22.93 22.14 7.04
C GLU A 39 22.34 21.09 7.99
N GLY A 40 22.83 21.04 9.23
CA GLY A 40 22.37 20.09 10.24
C GLY A 40 20.86 20.17 10.51
N ARG A 41 20.25 21.36 10.31
CA ARG A 41 18.80 21.58 10.44
C ARG A 41 18.01 20.81 9.39
N THR A 42 18.48 20.78 8.14
CA THR A 42 17.84 20.02 7.05
C THR A 42 17.94 18.52 7.30
N PHE A 43 19.09 18.05 7.80
CA PHE A 43 19.27 16.64 8.17
C PHE A 43 18.32 16.22 9.30
N GLY A 44 18.18 17.06 10.34
CA GLY A 44 17.24 16.83 11.43
C GLY A 44 15.79 16.75 10.96
N GLY A 45 15.38 17.59 10.01
CA GLY A 45 14.06 17.54 9.39
C GLY A 45 13.79 16.23 8.63
N ILE A 46 14.76 15.79 7.84
CA ILE A 46 14.68 14.51 7.09
C ILE A 46 14.58 13.32 8.07
N LEU A 47 15.41 13.33 9.11
CA LEU A 47 15.41 12.27 10.11
C LEU A 47 14.07 12.19 10.88
N SER A 48 13.49 13.33 11.23
CA SER A 48 12.18 13.40 11.89
C SER A 48 11.07 12.77 11.06
N ILE A 49 11.02 13.05 9.75
CA ILE A 49 10.05 12.45 8.82
C ILE A 49 10.32 10.94 8.68
N GLY A 50 11.59 10.54 8.60
CA GLY A 50 11.98 9.13 8.53
C GLY A 50 11.57 8.33 9.76
N VAL A 51 11.69 8.91 10.96
CA VAL A 51 11.24 8.27 12.21
C VAL A 51 9.72 8.04 12.21
N GLN A 52 8.92 8.98 11.71
CA GLN A 52 7.47 8.80 11.61
C GLN A 52 7.12 7.61 10.69
N SER A 53 7.78 7.52 9.53
CA SER A 53 7.59 6.38 8.62
C SER A 53 8.02 5.06 9.26
N LEU A 54 9.14 5.06 9.97
CA LEU A 54 9.62 3.88 10.69
C LEU A 54 8.61 3.38 11.74
N ILE A 55 8.03 4.30 12.53
CA ILE A 55 7.01 3.96 13.53
C ILE A 55 5.78 3.34 12.86
N THR A 56 5.33 3.90 11.74
CA THR A 56 4.18 3.38 11.00
C THR A 56 4.44 1.96 10.48
N GLU A 57 5.59 1.72 9.87
CA GLU A 57 5.96 0.40 9.36
C GLU A 57 6.16 -0.64 10.47
N LEU A 58 6.81 -0.25 11.57
CA LEU A 58 6.95 -1.12 12.74
C LEU A 58 5.59 -1.48 13.35
N SER A 59 4.69 -0.51 13.48
CA SER A 59 3.34 -0.75 14.00
C SER A 59 2.58 -1.75 13.13
N SER A 60 2.65 -1.61 11.81
CA SER A 60 2.05 -2.56 10.87
C SER A 60 2.63 -3.97 11.04
N GLY A 61 3.96 -4.07 11.15
CA GLY A 61 4.63 -5.36 11.39
C GLY A 61 4.21 -6.02 12.70
N ILE A 62 4.12 -5.25 13.79
CA ILE A 62 3.68 -5.75 15.11
C ILE A 62 2.24 -6.24 15.03
N VAL A 63 1.34 -5.52 14.36
CA VAL A 63 -0.06 -5.94 14.18
C VAL A 63 -0.14 -7.28 13.43
N VAL A 64 0.57 -7.42 12.31
CA VAL A 64 0.60 -8.68 11.55
C VAL A 64 1.14 -9.83 12.40
N LEU A 65 2.18 -9.60 13.18
CA LEU A 65 2.77 -10.59 14.08
C LEU A 65 1.79 -11.02 15.17
N ALA A 66 1.13 -10.06 15.82
CA ALA A 66 0.13 -10.33 16.84
C ALA A 66 -1.06 -11.14 16.29
N PHE A 67 -1.59 -10.76 15.12
CA PHE A 67 -2.65 -11.53 14.45
C PHE A 67 -2.21 -12.95 14.14
N ASN A 68 -0.99 -13.15 13.62
CA ASN A 68 -0.49 -14.51 13.34
C ASN A 68 -0.41 -15.37 14.59
N ILE A 69 0.08 -14.83 15.71
CA ILE A 69 0.19 -15.56 16.99
C ILE A 69 -1.21 -15.95 17.51
N ILE A 70 -2.15 -15.00 17.50
CA ILE A 70 -3.52 -15.23 17.98
C ILE A 70 -4.23 -16.26 17.10
N ILE A 71 -4.16 -16.11 15.78
CA ILE A 71 -4.81 -17.01 14.83
C ILE A 71 -4.19 -18.41 14.89
N LEU A 72 -2.88 -18.51 15.08
CA LEU A 72 -2.20 -19.79 15.26
C LEU A 72 -2.75 -20.55 16.50
N GLY A 73 -2.99 -19.82 17.59
CA GLY A 73 -3.59 -20.41 18.81
C GLY A 73 -5.04 -20.83 18.67
N LEU A 74 -5.82 -20.11 17.84
CA LEU A 74 -7.27 -20.34 17.68
C LEU A 74 -7.60 -21.36 16.59
N ALA A 75 -6.94 -21.29 15.45
CA ALA A 75 -7.29 -22.02 14.22
C ALA A 75 -6.10 -22.79 13.60
N GLY A 76 -4.97 -22.84 14.29
CA GLY A 76 -3.77 -23.55 13.86
C GLY A 76 -3.19 -23.02 12.55
N ASN A 77 -2.39 -23.86 11.89
CA ASN A 77 -1.69 -23.49 10.65
C ASN A 77 -2.65 -23.15 9.50
N THR A 78 -3.80 -23.80 9.43
CA THR A 78 -4.83 -23.53 8.41
C THR A 78 -5.39 -22.11 8.55
N GLY A 79 -5.62 -21.65 9.79
CA GLY A 79 -6.05 -20.28 10.05
C GLY A 79 -5.01 -19.25 9.66
N VAL A 80 -3.73 -19.49 9.97
CA VAL A 80 -2.62 -18.62 9.56
C VAL A 80 -2.50 -18.56 8.03
N ALA A 81 -2.65 -19.70 7.35
CA ALA A 81 -2.65 -19.74 5.89
C ALA A 81 -3.83 -18.96 5.29
N ALA A 82 -5.04 -19.09 5.86
CA ALA A 82 -6.20 -18.31 5.44
C ALA A 82 -6.00 -16.81 5.65
N TYR A 83 -5.43 -16.41 6.79
CA TYR A 83 -5.07 -15.02 7.05
C TYR A 83 -4.02 -14.49 6.08
N ALA A 84 -3.05 -15.29 5.68
CA ALA A 84 -2.07 -14.91 4.68
C ALA A 84 -2.71 -14.60 3.31
N VAL A 85 -3.75 -15.34 2.91
CA VAL A 85 -4.55 -15.04 1.70
C VAL A 85 -5.19 -13.66 1.82
N ILE A 86 -5.84 -13.38 2.95
CA ILE A 86 -6.50 -12.10 3.23
C ILE A 86 -5.47 -10.96 3.20
N ALA A 87 -4.35 -11.12 3.90
CA ALA A 87 -3.29 -10.13 3.99
C ALA A 87 -2.67 -9.81 2.61
N ASN A 88 -2.38 -10.82 1.79
CA ASN A 88 -1.86 -10.60 0.44
C ASN A 88 -2.86 -9.88 -0.48
N THR A 89 -4.15 -10.24 -0.39
CA THR A 89 -5.21 -9.53 -1.12
C THR A 89 -5.34 -8.08 -0.64
N SER A 90 -5.20 -7.84 0.66
CA SER A 90 -5.21 -6.51 1.28
C SER A 90 -4.06 -5.62 0.77
N ILE A 91 -2.86 -6.17 0.58
CA ILE A 91 -1.73 -5.41 0.02
C ILE A 91 -2.08 -4.83 -1.35
N VAL A 92 -2.76 -5.60 -2.20
CA VAL A 92 -3.19 -5.11 -3.52
C VAL A 92 -4.18 -3.95 -3.38
N ALA A 93 -5.18 -4.09 -2.52
CA ALA A 93 -6.18 -3.04 -2.28
C ALA A 93 -5.55 -1.76 -1.72
N VAL A 94 -4.69 -1.88 -0.71
CA VAL A 94 -3.97 -0.75 -0.10
C VAL A 94 -3.02 -0.10 -1.09
N SER A 95 -2.38 -0.85 -1.99
CA SER A 95 -1.51 -0.30 -3.05
C SER A 95 -2.29 0.60 -4.01
N ILE A 96 -3.52 0.24 -4.37
CA ILE A 96 -4.41 1.08 -5.19
C ILE A 96 -4.70 2.40 -4.46
N PHE A 97 -5.04 2.33 -3.17
CA PHE A 97 -5.33 3.51 -2.35
C PHE A 97 -4.12 4.43 -2.20
N THR A 98 -2.97 3.86 -1.94
CA THR A 98 -1.71 4.59 -1.86
C THR A 98 -1.37 5.28 -3.19
N GLY A 99 -1.65 4.61 -4.32
CA GLY A 99 -1.48 5.21 -5.65
C GLY A 99 -2.33 6.47 -5.86
N ILE A 100 -3.57 6.47 -5.39
CA ILE A 100 -4.46 7.64 -5.46
C ILE A 100 -3.92 8.78 -4.59
N ALA A 101 -3.53 8.48 -3.34
CA ALA A 101 -2.97 9.45 -2.43
C ALA A 101 -1.68 10.08 -2.98
N GLN A 102 -0.76 9.26 -3.48
CA GLN A 102 0.48 9.73 -4.11
C GLN A 102 0.25 10.54 -5.38
N GLY A 103 -0.78 10.20 -6.17
CA GLY A 103 -1.19 10.98 -7.35
C GLY A 103 -1.74 12.37 -6.99
N GLY A 104 -2.44 12.50 -5.86
CA GLY A 104 -2.95 13.76 -5.33
C GLY A 104 -1.89 14.66 -4.69
N GLN A 105 -0.84 14.07 -4.15
CA GLN A 105 0.19 14.75 -3.37
C GLN A 105 0.87 15.94 -4.08
N PRO A 106 1.31 15.83 -5.35
CA PRO A 106 1.89 16.98 -6.06
C PRO A 106 0.90 18.13 -6.25
N LEU A 107 -0.38 17.83 -6.46
CA LEU A 107 -1.43 18.83 -6.64
C LEU A 107 -1.70 19.58 -5.33
N ILE A 108 -1.73 18.86 -4.22
CA ILE A 108 -1.87 19.41 -2.86
C ILE A 108 -0.67 20.32 -2.55
N SER A 109 0.55 19.82 -2.79
CA SER A 109 1.79 20.57 -2.54
C SER A 109 1.85 21.86 -3.36
N ALA A 110 1.48 21.81 -4.64
CA ALA A 110 1.43 22.98 -5.51
C ALA A 110 0.37 24.00 -5.06
N ALA A 111 -0.83 23.55 -4.69
CA ALA A 111 -1.89 24.42 -4.21
C ALA A 111 -1.52 25.09 -2.87
N HIS A 112 -0.86 24.34 -1.99
CA HIS A 112 -0.36 24.85 -0.71
C HIS A 112 0.74 25.90 -0.92
N GLY A 113 1.69 25.61 -1.81
CA GLY A 113 2.83 26.51 -2.09
C GLY A 113 2.42 27.89 -2.63
N ILE A 114 1.34 27.96 -3.40
CA ILE A 114 0.77 29.24 -3.90
C ILE A 114 -0.27 29.85 -2.96
N GLY A 115 -0.55 29.23 -1.81
CA GLY A 115 -1.54 29.71 -0.82
C GLY A 115 -3.00 29.63 -1.27
N ASN A 116 -3.31 28.88 -2.34
CA ASN A 116 -4.66 28.79 -2.90
C ASN A 116 -5.49 27.74 -2.13
N LYS A 117 -6.22 28.21 -1.13
CA LYS A 117 -7.04 27.37 -0.24
C LYS A 117 -8.21 26.70 -0.97
N ASP A 118 -8.79 27.33 -1.97
CA ASP A 118 -9.92 26.79 -2.71
C ASP A 118 -9.49 25.63 -3.60
N ARG A 119 -8.34 25.77 -4.27
CA ARG A 119 -7.75 24.69 -5.04
C ARG A 119 -7.33 23.52 -4.14
N LEU A 120 -6.77 23.81 -2.98
CA LEU A 120 -6.42 22.78 -1.99
C LEU A 120 -7.65 21.97 -1.56
N ARG A 121 -8.74 22.66 -1.17
CA ARG A 121 -10.00 22.00 -0.80
C ARG A 121 -10.60 21.19 -1.95
N ALA A 122 -10.55 21.72 -3.16
CA ALA A 122 -11.05 21.01 -4.33
C ALA A 122 -10.26 19.71 -4.57
N VAL A 123 -8.94 19.74 -4.54
CA VAL A 123 -8.09 18.54 -4.70
C VAL A 123 -8.37 17.52 -3.61
N LEU A 124 -8.41 17.93 -2.34
CA LEU A 124 -8.74 17.03 -1.24
C LEU A 124 -10.13 16.40 -1.41
N ARG A 125 -11.15 17.20 -1.76
CA ARG A 125 -12.50 16.68 -1.99
C ARG A 125 -12.53 15.65 -3.12
N TYR A 126 -11.89 15.92 -4.25
CA TYR A 126 -11.84 14.98 -5.36
C TYR A 126 -11.04 13.72 -4.99
N SER A 127 -9.95 13.85 -4.26
CA SER A 127 -9.18 12.70 -3.77
C SER A 127 -10.03 11.80 -2.88
N ILE A 128 -10.76 12.37 -1.92
CA ILE A 128 -11.66 11.61 -1.02
C ILE A 128 -12.79 10.93 -1.81
N ILE A 129 -13.44 11.64 -2.73
CA ILE A 129 -14.52 11.06 -3.54
C ILE A 129 -13.97 9.92 -4.41
N SER A 130 -12.85 10.12 -5.10
CA SER A 130 -12.21 9.08 -5.91
C SER A 130 -11.85 7.87 -5.07
N GLN A 131 -11.31 8.09 -3.87
CA GLN A 131 -10.96 7.03 -2.94
C GLN A 131 -12.18 6.21 -2.52
N LEU A 132 -13.28 6.87 -2.15
CA LEU A 132 -14.53 6.19 -1.76
C LEU A 132 -15.13 5.37 -2.91
N VAL A 133 -15.14 5.94 -4.12
CA VAL A 133 -15.63 5.23 -5.32
C VAL A 133 -14.78 3.99 -5.59
N ILE A 134 -13.46 4.12 -5.54
CA ILE A 134 -12.55 3.00 -5.78
C ILE A 134 -12.60 1.99 -4.64
N ALA A 135 -12.73 2.44 -3.37
CA ALA A 135 -12.93 1.53 -2.25
C ALA A 135 -14.20 0.69 -2.41
N LEU A 136 -15.29 1.30 -2.88
CA LEU A 136 -16.53 0.59 -3.19
C LEU A 136 -16.34 -0.42 -4.33
N MET A 137 -15.69 -0.02 -5.41
CA MET A 137 -15.42 -0.92 -6.54
C MET A 137 -14.55 -2.12 -6.11
N VAL A 138 -13.48 -1.87 -5.37
CA VAL A 138 -12.59 -2.93 -4.86
C VAL A 138 -13.33 -3.85 -3.90
N TYR A 139 -14.12 -3.28 -2.99
CA TYR A 139 -14.95 -4.07 -2.07
C TYR A 139 -15.92 -4.98 -2.82
N LEU A 140 -16.67 -4.44 -3.79
CA LEU A 140 -17.59 -5.21 -4.61
C LEU A 140 -16.86 -6.29 -5.41
N ALA A 141 -15.73 -5.95 -6.03
CA ALA A 141 -14.92 -6.93 -6.75
C ALA A 141 -14.50 -8.10 -5.84
N ILE A 142 -14.00 -7.81 -4.63
CA ILE A 142 -13.62 -8.85 -3.68
C ILE A 142 -14.86 -9.63 -3.21
N ALA A 143 -15.97 -8.97 -2.91
CA ALA A 143 -17.18 -9.63 -2.44
C ALA A 143 -17.78 -10.59 -3.48
N PHE A 144 -17.76 -10.21 -4.78
CA PHE A 144 -18.25 -11.08 -5.85
C PHE A 144 -17.24 -12.16 -6.27
N PHE A 145 -15.95 -11.88 -6.14
CA PHE A 145 -14.88 -12.79 -6.57
C PHE A 145 -14.11 -13.42 -5.41
N THR A 146 -14.70 -13.49 -4.23
CA THR A 146 -14.03 -14.05 -3.03
C THR A 146 -13.53 -15.48 -3.29
N THR A 147 -14.38 -16.35 -3.85
CA THR A 147 -14.03 -17.76 -4.13
C THR A 147 -12.86 -17.90 -5.12
N PRO A 148 -12.86 -17.27 -6.31
CA PRO A 148 -11.73 -17.39 -7.21
C PRO A 148 -10.46 -16.73 -6.65
N ILE A 149 -10.57 -15.65 -5.87
CA ILE A 149 -9.41 -15.02 -5.22
C ILE A 149 -8.78 -15.98 -4.21
N ALA A 150 -9.58 -16.59 -3.34
CA ALA A 150 -9.09 -17.55 -2.37
C ALA A 150 -8.47 -18.78 -3.08
N ALA A 151 -9.07 -19.27 -4.17
CA ALA A 151 -8.58 -20.41 -4.93
C ALA A 151 -7.20 -20.17 -5.56
N ILE A 152 -6.87 -18.93 -5.98
CA ILE A 152 -5.53 -18.59 -6.51
C ILE A 152 -4.43 -18.91 -5.50
N PHE A 153 -4.71 -18.70 -4.21
CA PHE A 153 -3.75 -18.93 -3.13
C PHE A 153 -3.85 -20.35 -2.53
N ASN A 154 -4.94 -21.07 -2.78
CA ASN A 154 -5.20 -22.40 -2.29
C ASN A 154 -4.87 -23.48 -3.34
N SER A 155 -3.59 -23.58 -3.71
CA SER A 155 -3.13 -24.54 -4.73
C SER A 155 -3.28 -26.02 -4.31
N GLU A 156 -3.39 -26.28 -3.02
CA GLU A 156 -3.57 -27.62 -2.45
C GLU A 156 -5.04 -28.02 -2.34
N HIS A 157 -5.97 -27.15 -2.73
CA HIS A 157 -7.44 -27.36 -2.67
C HIS A 157 -7.95 -27.80 -1.30
N ILE A 158 -7.42 -27.20 -0.22
CA ILE A 158 -7.84 -27.47 1.15
C ILE A 158 -9.14 -26.74 1.43
N ASP A 159 -10.25 -27.49 1.59
CA ASP A 159 -11.59 -26.93 1.79
C ASP A 159 -11.72 -26.06 3.04
N SER A 160 -11.06 -26.43 4.14
CA SER A 160 -11.09 -25.65 5.37
C SER A 160 -10.39 -24.29 5.22
N LEU A 161 -9.25 -24.23 4.52
CA LEU A 161 -8.56 -23.00 4.20
C LEU A 161 -9.41 -22.10 3.30
N GLN A 162 -10.05 -22.70 2.27
CA GLN A 162 -10.89 -21.98 1.33
C GLN A 162 -12.03 -21.25 2.06
N ARG A 163 -12.80 -21.98 2.88
CA ARG A 163 -13.93 -21.42 3.65
C ARG A 163 -13.46 -20.33 4.63
N MET A 164 -12.41 -20.59 5.39
CA MET A 164 -11.88 -19.61 6.34
C MET A 164 -11.39 -18.34 5.65
N ALA A 165 -10.74 -18.46 4.49
CA ALA A 165 -10.31 -17.31 3.72
C ALA A 165 -11.50 -16.51 3.15
N GLU A 166 -12.51 -17.20 2.61
CA GLU A 166 -13.71 -16.56 2.06
C GLU A 166 -14.50 -15.79 3.12
N ASP A 167 -14.77 -16.40 4.26
CA ASP A 167 -15.51 -15.76 5.34
C ASP A 167 -14.69 -14.63 5.97
N GLY A 168 -13.40 -14.84 6.17
CA GLY A 168 -12.50 -13.82 6.68
C GLY A 168 -12.39 -12.61 5.74
N MET A 169 -12.34 -12.83 4.41
CA MET A 169 -12.31 -11.74 3.43
C MET A 169 -13.57 -10.87 3.49
N LYS A 170 -14.75 -11.47 3.57
CA LYS A 170 -16.03 -10.72 3.65
C LYS A 170 -16.05 -9.74 4.82
N ILE A 171 -15.52 -10.15 5.97
CA ILE A 171 -15.48 -9.33 7.17
C ILE A 171 -14.33 -8.31 7.09
N TYR A 172 -13.12 -8.77 6.76
CA TYR A 172 -11.92 -7.95 6.77
C TYR A 172 -12.02 -6.74 5.82
N PHE A 173 -12.56 -6.98 4.63
CA PHE A 173 -12.63 -5.95 3.60
C PHE A 173 -13.72 -4.90 3.82
N THR A 174 -14.61 -5.07 4.80
CA THR A 174 -15.47 -3.96 5.26
C THR A 174 -14.65 -2.80 5.84
N GLY A 175 -13.47 -3.09 6.38
CA GLY A 175 -12.51 -2.09 6.85
C GLY A 175 -11.84 -1.25 5.77
N LEU A 176 -11.96 -1.62 4.47
CA LEU A 176 -11.34 -0.88 3.37
C LEU A 176 -11.76 0.59 3.28
N PHE A 177 -13.03 0.88 3.59
CA PHE A 177 -13.54 2.25 3.55
C PHE A 177 -12.81 3.13 4.56
N PHE A 178 -12.59 2.62 5.77
CA PHE A 178 -11.84 3.34 6.81
C PHE A 178 -10.35 3.44 6.47
N SER A 179 -9.77 2.36 5.97
CA SER A 179 -8.38 2.34 5.53
C SER A 179 -8.13 3.34 4.40
N GLY A 180 -8.98 3.34 3.39
CA GLY A 180 -8.90 4.27 2.28
C GLY A 180 -9.00 5.74 2.71
N PHE A 181 -9.91 6.04 3.63
CA PHE A 181 -10.06 7.39 4.18
C PHE A 181 -8.84 7.84 5.00
N ASN A 182 -8.19 6.91 5.69
CA ASN A 182 -7.02 7.21 6.51
C ASN A 182 -5.73 7.44 5.70
N ILE A 183 -5.67 6.95 4.46
CA ILE A 183 -4.49 7.07 3.60
C ILE A 183 -4.41 8.44 2.90
N ILE A 184 -5.54 9.13 2.70
CA ILE A 184 -5.64 10.46 2.08
C ILE A 184 -5.46 11.57 3.11
#